data_356b4b52684be1d216ae348107420353
#
_entry.id   356b4b52684be1d216ae348107420353
#
_cell.length_a   1.000
_cell.length_b   1.000
_cell.length_c   1.000
_cell.angle_alpha   90.00
_cell.angle_beta   90.00
_cell.angle_gamma   90.00
#
_symmetry.space_group_name_H-M   'P 1'
#
loop_
_entity.id
_entity.type
_entity.pdbx_description
1 polymer ?
#
loop_
_entity_poly.entity_id
_entity_poly.type
_entity_poly.pdbx_seq_one_letter_code
_entity_poly.pdbx_strand_id
1 'polypeptide(L)'
;MSKNHVLLAFLCSFCFTLSVSADYIDGQRAYASGDYEGAILEWTQVAQDGNARAQYNLGWMHANGRGIAQDFQEAIKWYSKSAEQGNVNAQYNLGNLYLRGQGASQNDNLAFSWFIKAAEQGDAPAQYNLGRMYLLGKGGDKNFLEARFWIKQALENNDEYIGALAQQVWDDYKLGTY
;
A
#
# COMPACT_ATOMS: atom_id res chain seq x y z
N MET A 1 8.88 32.32 38.87
CA MET A 1 9.36 31.26 37.94
C MET A 1 8.40 31.24 36.76
N SER A 2 8.90 31.37 35.78
CA SER A 2 8.97 32.33 34.68
C SER A 2 8.18 31.77 33.49
N LYS A 3 7.29 32.62 32.92
CA LYS A 3 6.46 32.37 31.74
C LYS A 3 7.27 32.08 30.45
N ASN A 4 8.60 32.20 30.50
CA ASN A 4 9.48 32.07 29.34
C ASN A 4 9.82 30.62 28.95
N HIS A 5 9.67 29.64 29.84
CA HIS A 5 9.98 28.24 29.52
C HIS A 5 8.89 27.52 28.70
N VAL A 6 7.64 28.00 28.79
CA VAL A 6 6.52 27.44 28.03
C VAL A 6 6.58 27.87 26.55
N LEU A 7 7.09 29.09 26.29
CA LEU A 7 7.19 29.61 24.93
C LEU A 7 8.28 28.89 24.10
N LEU A 8 9.39 28.48 24.76
CA LEU A 8 10.48 27.77 24.07
C LEU A 8 10.08 26.34 23.65
N ALA A 9 9.27 25.66 24.48
CA ALA A 9 8.80 24.33 24.18
C ALA A 9 7.83 24.28 22.96
N PHE A 10 6.98 25.32 22.82
CA PHE A 10 6.06 25.44 21.69
C PHE A 10 6.77 25.76 20.37
N LEU A 11 7.84 26.54 20.41
CA LEU A 11 8.61 26.86 19.21
C LEU A 11 9.42 25.66 18.69
N CYS A 12 9.96 24.80 19.57
CA CYS A 12 10.65 23.59 19.18
C CYS A 12 9.71 22.56 18.53
N SER A 13 8.48 22.41 19.06
CA SER A 13 7.50 21.47 18.52
C SER A 13 7.00 21.87 17.11
N PHE A 14 6.88 23.20 16.88
CA PHE A 14 6.42 23.73 15.58
C PHE A 14 7.52 23.68 14.50
N CYS A 15 8.80 23.91 14.88
CA CYS A 15 9.92 23.77 13.96
C CYS A 15 10.13 22.32 13.52
N PHE A 16 9.91 21.33 14.40
CA PHE A 16 10.09 19.92 14.08
C PHE A 16 9.04 19.42 13.08
N THR A 17 7.79 19.86 13.21
CA THR A 17 6.72 19.47 12.26
C THR A 17 6.89 20.09 10.86
N LEU A 18 7.47 21.29 10.79
CA LEU A 18 7.78 21.93 9.49
C LEU A 18 8.94 21.25 8.77
N SER A 19 9.96 20.77 9.48
CA SER A 19 11.09 20.08 8.87
C SER A 19 10.69 18.71 8.28
N VAL A 20 9.90 17.92 9.02
CA VAL A 20 9.42 16.60 8.53
C VAL A 20 8.58 16.73 7.25
N SER A 21 7.77 17.79 7.15
CA SER A 21 6.97 18.05 5.94
C SER A 21 7.82 18.53 4.76
N ALA A 22 8.88 19.29 5.02
CA ALA A 22 9.80 19.77 3.99
C ALA A 22 10.58 18.62 3.37
N ASP A 23 11.13 17.74 4.16
CA ASP A 23 11.95 16.61 3.73
C ASP A 23 11.16 15.62 2.83
N TYR A 24 9.88 15.36 3.13
CA TYR A 24 9.04 14.54 2.25
C TYR A 24 8.85 15.19 0.87
N ILE A 25 8.64 16.52 0.83
CA ILE A 25 8.48 17.27 -0.43
C ILE A 25 9.79 17.33 -1.21
N ASP A 26 10.92 17.43 -0.52
CA ASP A 26 12.24 17.43 -1.17
C ASP A 26 12.52 16.08 -1.85
N GLY A 27 12.18 14.98 -1.20
CA GLY A 27 12.20 13.66 -1.83
C GLY A 27 11.28 13.55 -3.05
N GLN A 28 10.09 14.15 -3.00
CA GLN A 28 9.19 14.20 -4.17
C GLN A 28 9.79 15.03 -5.32
N ARG A 29 10.44 16.15 -5.03
CA ARG A 29 11.10 16.97 -6.06
C ARG A 29 12.28 16.23 -6.69
N ALA A 30 13.13 15.60 -5.86
CA ALA A 30 14.23 14.78 -6.34
C ALA A 30 13.71 13.67 -7.26
N TYR A 31 12.68 12.95 -6.85
CA TYR A 31 12.05 11.91 -7.67
C TYR A 31 11.51 12.46 -9.00
N ALA A 32 10.80 13.58 -8.96
CA ALA A 32 10.22 14.21 -10.16
C ALA A 32 11.29 14.73 -11.14
N SER A 33 12.47 15.13 -10.66
CA SER A 33 13.61 15.54 -11.50
C SER A 33 14.44 14.35 -12.02
N GLY A 34 14.14 13.11 -11.60
CA GLY A 34 14.88 11.91 -11.95
C GLY A 34 16.09 11.62 -11.05
N ASP A 35 16.30 12.42 -10.02
CA ASP A 35 17.29 12.17 -8.97
C ASP A 35 16.74 11.15 -7.97
N TYR A 36 16.78 9.87 -8.36
CA TYR A 36 16.21 8.79 -7.56
C TYR A 36 17.06 8.49 -6.31
N GLU A 37 18.36 8.66 -6.38
CA GLU A 37 19.25 8.49 -5.23
C GLU A 37 19.00 9.58 -4.18
N GLY A 38 18.86 10.83 -4.60
CA GLY A 38 18.46 11.94 -3.74
C GLY A 38 17.08 11.70 -3.11
N ALA A 39 16.10 11.22 -3.89
CA ALA A 39 14.78 10.90 -3.36
C ALA A 39 14.82 9.82 -2.28
N ILE A 40 15.63 8.77 -2.45
CA ILE A 40 15.82 7.71 -1.45
C ILE A 40 16.42 8.30 -0.16
N LEU A 41 17.43 9.15 -0.29
CA LEU A 41 18.11 9.76 0.86
C LEU A 41 17.11 10.58 1.69
N GLU A 42 16.37 11.49 1.05
CA GLU A 42 15.37 12.34 1.70
C GLU A 42 14.24 11.51 2.34
N TRP A 43 13.65 10.56 1.59
CA TRP A 43 12.58 9.74 2.13
C TRP A 43 13.03 8.78 3.21
N THR A 44 14.30 8.35 3.25
CA THR A 44 14.78 7.43 4.28
C THR A 44 14.67 8.04 5.67
N GLN A 45 15.10 9.29 5.84
CA GLN A 45 14.98 9.98 7.13
C GLN A 45 13.51 10.11 7.55
N VAL A 46 12.68 10.64 6.66
CA VAL A 46 11.24 10.86 6.90
C VAL A 46 10.49 9.55 7.18
N ALA A 47 10.88 8.46 6.52
CA ALA A 47 10.31 7.14 6.74
C ALA A 47 10.71 6.52 8.08
N GLN A 48 11.95 6.78 8.53
CA GLN A 48 12.42 6.36 9.86
C GLN A 48 11.65 7.07 10.96
N ASP A 49 11.28 8.34 10.75
CA ASP A 49 10.46 9.14 11.65
C ASP A 49 8.95 8.76 11.59
N GLY A 50 8.60 7.74 10.80
CA GLY A 50 7.27 7.14 10.81
C GLY A 50 6.33 7.61 9.71
N ASN A 51 6.77 8.44 8.76
CA ASN A 51 5.90 8.90 7.68
C ASN A 51 5.48 7.77 6.74
N ALA A 52 4.21 7.41 6.75
CA ALA A 52 3.67 6.29 5.97
C ALA A 52 3.83 6.47 4.46
N ARG A 53 3.77 7.70 3.94
CA ARG A 53 3.94 7.95 2.51
C ARG A 53 5.39 7.75 2.07
N ALA A 54 6.36 8.22 2.87
CA ALA A 54 7.77 8.00 2.62
C ALA A 54 8.13 6.50 2.70
N GLN A 55 7.58 5.78 3.68
CA GLN A 55 7.72 4.34 3.79
C GLN A 55 7.17 3.61 2.56
N TYR A 56 5.99 3.99 2.08
CA TYR A 56 5.43 3.46 0.83
C TYR A 56 6.36 3.72 -0.37
N ASN A 57 6.84 4.95 -0.52
CA ASN A 57 7.71 5.33 -1.62
C ASN A 57 9.02 4.53 -1.61
N LEU A 58 9.66 4.36 -0.44
CA LEU A 58 10.85 3.51 -0.32
C LEU A 58 10.55 2.05 -0.66
N GLY A 59 9.43 1.52 -0.19
CA GLY A 59 8.99 0.17 -0.56
C GLY A 59 8.85 0.03 -2.08
N TRP A 60 8.28 1.04 -2.73
CA TRP A 60 8.13 1.07 -4.19
C TRP A 60 9.48 1.18 -4.92
N MET A 61 10.41 2.00 -4.43
CA MET A 61 11.76 2.14 -5.00
C MET A 61 12.51 0.80 -4.95
N HIS A 62 12.48 0.12 -3.80
CA HIS A 62 13.08 -1.22 -3.65
C HIS A 62 12.39 -2.28 -4.50
N ALA A 63 11.07 -2.30 -4.55
CA ALA A 63 10.30 -3.27 -5.34
C ALA A 63 10.56 -3.16 -6.85
N ASN A 64 10.85 -1.95 -7.34
CA ASN A 64 11.03 -1.68 -8.76
C ASN A 64 12.50 -1.46 -9.17
N GLY A 65 13.45 -1.47 -8.23
CA GLY A 65 14.85 -1.20 -8.52
C GLY A 65 15.08 0.22 -9.06
N ARG A 66 14.33 1.22 -8.53
CA ARG A 66 14.39 2.58 -9.03
C ARG A 66 15.38 3.41 -8.20
N GLY A 67 16.54 3.75 -8.78
CA GLY A 67 17.63 4.44 -8.08
C GLY A 67 18.40 3.59 -7.07
N ILE A 68 18.04 2.32 -6.93
CA ILE A 68 18.66 1.33 -6.06
C ILE A 68 18.48 -0.06 -6.66
N ALA A 69 19.31 -1.03 -6.29
CA ALA A 69 19.09 -2.42 -6.70
C ALA A 69 17.73 -2.94 -6.20
N GLN A 70 17.02 -3.69 -7.06
CA GLN A 70 15.76 -4.29 -6.69
C GLN A 70 15.92 -5.23 -5.51
N ASP A 71 15.10 -5.02 -4.47
CA ASP A 71 15.09 -5.85 -3.28
C ASP A 71 13.66 -5.96 -2.71
N PHE A 72 13.01 -7.11 -2.98
CA PHE A 72 11.66 -7.36 -2.49
C PHE A 72 11.59 -7.60 -0.97
N GLN A 73 12.69 -8.01 -0.32
CA GLN A 73 12.71 -8.16 1.13
C GLN A 73 12.69 -6.79 1.82
N GLU A 74 13.51 -5.85 1.33
CA GLU A 74 13.44 -4.46 1.81
C GLU A 74 12.11 -3.80 1.46
N ALA A 75 11.55 -4.07 0.26
CA ALA A 75 10.22 -3.59 -0.10
C ALA A 75 9.15 -4.07 0.89
N ILE A 76 9.15 -5.36 1.28
CA ILE A 76 8.24 -5.89 2.30
C ILE A 76 8.38 -5.14 3.62
N LYS A 77 9.60 -4.87 4.09
CA LYS A 77 9.82 -4.16 5.36
C LYS A 77 9.21 -2.76 5.35
N TRP A 78 9.44 -2.00 4.27
CA TRP A 78 8.93 -0.65 4.15
C TRP A 78 7.42 -0.62 3.90
N TYR A 79 6.91 -1.49 3.02
CA TYR A 79 5.47 -1.60 2.81
C TYR A 79 4.73 -2.05 4.07
N SER A 80 5.30 -2.96 4.89
CA SER A 80 4.67 -3.37 6.14
C SER A 80 4.45 -2.20 7.09
N LYS A 81 5.49 -1.38 7.30
CA LYS A 81 5.39 -0.18 8.15
C LYS A 81 4.31 0.79 7.66
N SER A 82 4.24 1.00 6.35
CA SER A 82 3.26 1.88 5.72
C SER A 82 1.84 1.30 5.78
N ALA A 83 1.70 -0.01 5.51
CA ALA A 83 0.43 -0.74 5.51
C ALA A 83 -0.20 -0.83 6.91
N GLU A 84 0.61 -0.99 7.96
CA GLU A 84 0.19 -0.98 9.35
C GLU A 84 -0.39 0.37 9.77
N GLN A 85 0.04 1.45 9.14
CA GLN A 85 -0.52 2.80 9.30
C GLN A 85 -1.74 3.07 8.41
N GLY A 86 -2.24 2.07 7.69
CA GLY A 86 -3.44 2.19 6.87
C GLY A 86 -3.21 2.64 5.44
N ASN A 87 -1.96 2.76 4.96
CA ASN A 87 -1.71 3.12 3.57
C ASN A 87 -2.23 2.03 2.62
N VAL A 88 -3.25 2.35 1.85
CA VAL A 88 -3.97 1.44 0.97
C VAL A 88 -3.07 0.83 -0.10
N ASN A 89 -2.25 1.67 -0.75
CA ASN A 89 -1.33 1.21 -1.79
C ASN A 89 -0.26 0.25 -1.23
N ALA A 90 0.22 0.49 -0.01
CA ALA A 90 1.16 -0.40 0.65
C ALA A 90 0.50 -1.74 1.01
N GLN A 91 -0.74 -1.73 1.49
CA GLN A 91 -1.51 -2.94 1.78
C GLN A 91 -1.71 -3.78 0.52
N TYR A 92 -2.13 -3.18 -0.57
CA TYR A 92 -2.30 -3.85 -1.85
C TYR A 92 -0.97 -4.44 -2.37
N ASN A 93 0.11 -3.66 -2.36
CA ASN A 93 1.41 -4.12 -2.83
C ASN A 93 1.97 -5.25 -1.97
N LEU A 94 1.83 -5.14 -0.65
CA LEU A 94 2.24 -6.18 0.29
C LEU A 94 1.46 -7.49 0.06
N GLY A 95 0.15 -7.41 -0.17
CA GLY A 95 -0.68 -8.53 -0.57
C GLY A 95 -0.16 -9.22 -1.84
N ASN A 96 0.21 -8.44 -2.86
CA ASN A 96 0.78 -8.97 -4.09
C ASN A 96 2.14 -9.66 -3.89
N LEU A 97 3.02 -9.09 -3.06
CA LEU A 97 4.33 -9.70 -2.78
C LEU A 97 4.17 -11.07 -2.11
N TYR A 98 3.28 -11.19 -1.14
CA TYR A 98 2.98 -12.49 -0.51
C TYR A 98 2.28 -13.46 -1.44
N LEU A 99 1.35 -12.99 -2.28
CA LEU A 99 0.64 -13.84 -3.24
C LEU A 99 1.59 -14.46 -4.28
N ARG A 100 2.62 -13.72 -4.67
CA ARG A 100 3.61 -14.13 -5.69
C ARG A 100 4.86 -14.78 -5.10
N GLY A 101 5.05 -14.75 -3.80
CA GLY A 101 6.27 -15.24 -3.15
C GLY A 101 7.51 -14.40 -3.49
N GLN A 102 7.34 -13.10 -3.70
CA GLN A 102 8.43 -12.17 -4.01
C GLN A 102 8.99 -11.56 -2.72
N GLY A 103 10.25 -11.80 -2.41
CA GLY A 103 10.93 -11.33 -1.20
C GLY A 103 10.61 -12.13 0.08
N ALA A 104 9.61 -12.99 0.04
CA ALA A 104 9.24 -13.94 1.10
C ALA A 104 8.62 -15.17 0.46
N SER A 105 8.49 -16.27 1.22
CA SER A 105 7.74 -17.43 0.75
C SER A 105 6.29 -17.04 0.43
N GLN A 106 5.73 -17.62 -0.63
CA GLN A 106 4.32 -17.40 -0.97
C GLN A 106 3.43 -17.73 0.22
N ASN A 107 2.50 -16.82 0.53
CA ASN A 107 1.58 -16.98 1.64
C ASN A 107 0.21 -16.39 1.30
N ASP A 108 -0.69 -17.25 0.85
CA ASP A 108 -2.03 -16.86 0.44
C ASP A 108 -2.84 -16.28 1.62
N ASN A 109 -2.61 -16.74 2.87
CA ASN A 109 -3.29 -16.20 4.06
C ASN A 109 -2.88 -14.76 4.36
N LEU A 110 -1.58 -14.46 4.29
CA LEU A 110 -1.10 -13.09 4.46
C LEU A 110 -1.57 -12.18 3.32
N ALA A 111 -1.51 -12.66 2.07
CA ALA A 111 -2.02 -11.92 0.92
C ALA A 111 -3.50 -11.58 1.10
N PHE A 112 -4.31 -12.56 1.48
CA PHE A 112 -5.74 -12.42 1.74
C PHE A 112 -6.03 -11.36 2.81
N SER A 113 -5.30 -11.43 3.95
CA SER A 113 -5.49 -10.48 5.05
C SER A 113 -5.15 -9.03 4.66
N TRP A 114 -4.15 -8.83 3.80
CA TRP A 114 -3.79 -7.50 3.33
C TRP A 114 -4.76 -6.99 2.26
N PHE A 115 -5.23 -7.87 1.36
CA PHE A 115 -6.25 -7.49 0.39
C PHE A 115 -7.59 -7.12 1.05
N ILE A 116 -8.00 -7.78 2.15
CA ILE A 116 -9.17 -7.36 2.93
C ILE A 116 -9.02 -5.89 3.35
N LYS A 117 -7.90 -5.54 3.99
CA LYS A 117 -7.68 -4.17 4.49
C LYS A 117 -7.70 -3.11 3.39
N ALA A 118 -7.12 -3.42 2.22
CA ALA A 118 -7.14 -2.50 1.08
C ALA A 118 -8.52 -2.42 0.43
N ALA A 119 -9.21 -3.56 0.27
CA ALA A 119 -10.54 -3.65 -0.33
C ALA A 119 -11.62 -2.93 0.50
N GLU A 120 -11.56 -3.02 1.83
CA GLU A 120 -12.43 -2.29 2.77
C GLU A 120 -12.25 -0.77 2.66
N GLN A 121 -11.08 -0.31 2.21
CA GLN A 121 -10.81 1.10 1.92
C GLN A 121 -11.17 1.51 0.49
N GLY A 122 -11.74 0.61 -0.29
CA GLY A 122 -12.24 0.90 -1.65
C GLY A 122 -11.20 0.71 -2.76
N ASP A 123 -10.07 0.04 -2.51
CA ASP A 123 -9.09 -0.26 -3.56
C ASP A 123 -9.65 -1.29 -4.55
N ALA A 124 -9.94 -0.86 -5.77
CA ALA A 124 -10.54 -1.71 -6.80
C ALA A 124 -9.69 -2.95 -7.16
N PRO A 125 -8.37 -2.82 -7.35
CA PRO A 125 -7.51 -3.99 -7.56
C PRO A 125 -7.55 -4.99 -6.41
N ALA A 126 -7.58 -4.52 -5.15
CA ALA A 126 -7.70 -5.40 -4.00
C ALA A 126 -9.08 -6.06 -3.90
N GLN A 127 -10.17 -5.34 -4.17
CA GLN A 127 -11.52 -5.88 -4.24
C GLN A 127 -11.62 -7.03 -5.26
N TYR A 128 -11.06 -6.80 -6.45
CA TYR A 128 -11.00 -7.81 -7.51
C TYR A 128 -10.19 -9.04 -7.07
N ASN A 129 -8.99 -8.85 -6.52
CA ASN A 129 -8.15 -9.94 -6.05
C ASN A 129 -8.81 -10.73 -4.91
N LEU A 130 -9.42 -10.04 -3.95
CA LEU A 130 -10.12 -10.65 -2.82
C LEU A 130 -11.31 -11.49 -3.29
N GLY A 131 -12.13 -10.98 -4.21
CA GLY A 131 -13.23 -11.74 -4.80
C GLY A 131 -12.76 -13.02 -5.49
N ARG A 132 -11.66 -12.95 -6.25
CA ARG A 132 -11.04 -14.14 -6.86
C ARG A 132 -10.49 -15.11 -5.82
N MET A 133 -9.90 -14.64 -4.74
CA MET A 133 -9.39 -15.50 -3.67
C MET A 133 -10.53 -16.26 -3.00
N TYR A 134 -11.69 -15.65 -2.75
CA TYR A 134 -12.88 -16.33 -2.28
C TYR A 134 -13.43 -17.37 -3.27
N LEU A 135 -13.40 -17.11 -4.58
CA LEU A 135 -13.79 -18.09 -5.60
C LEU A 135 -12.90 -19.34 -5.60
N LEU A 136 -11.61 -19.14 -5.37
CA LEU A 136 -10.61 -20.20 -5.45
C LEU A 136 -10.35 -20.91 -4.11
N GLY A 137 -10.81 -20.35 -2.99
CA GLY A 137 -10.47 -20.80 -1.64
C GLY A 137 -8.99 -20.58 -1.30
N LYS A 138 -8.42 -19.47 -1.75
CA LYS A 138 -7.04 -19.09 -1.48
C LYS A 138 -6.97 -18.17 -0.27
N GLY A 139 -6.20 -18.55 0.74
CA GLY A 139 -6.07 -17.77 1.98
C GLY A 139 -7.29 -17.85 2.91
N GLY A 140 -8.27 -18.72 2.59
CA GLY A 140 -9.49 -18.96 3.34
C GLY A 140 -10.40 -19.94 2.64
N ASP A 141 -11.57 -20.22 3.21
CA ASP A 141 -12.57 -21.08 2.60
C ASP A 141 -13.20 -20.44 1.36
N LYS A 142 -13.59 -21.30 0.40
CA LYS A 142 -14.41 -20.83 -0.73
C LYS A 142 -15.73 -20.24 -0.24
N ASN A 143 -16.02 -19.03 -0.71
CA ASN A 143 -17.27 -18.35 -0.36
C ASN A 143 -17.80 -17.57 -1.58
N PHE A 144 -18.80 -18.14 -2.25
CA PHE A 144 -19.38 -17.52 -3.45
C PHE A 144 -20.15 -16.22 -3.15
N LEU A 145 -20.70 -16.07 -1.94
CA LEU A 145 -21.40 -14.84 -1.54
C LEU A 145 -20.42 -13.68 -1.36
N GLU A 146 -19.31 -13.95 -0.65
CA GLU A 146 -18.23 -12.96 -0.51
C GLU A 146 -17.59 -12.65 -1.86
N ALA A 147 -17.32 -13.67 -2.67
CA ALA A 147 -16.77 -13.48 -4.00
C ALA A 147 -17.65 -12.55 -4.85
N ARG A 148 -18.96 -12.82 -4.87
CA ARG A 148 -19.95 -11.98 -5.56
C ARG A 148 -19.95 -10.55 -5.05
N PHE A 149 -19.93 -10.38 -3.73
CA PHE A 149 -19.89 -9.05 -3.11
C PHE A 149 -18.67 -8.26 -3.56
N TRP A 150 -17.47 -8.82 -3.41
CA TRP A 150 -16.23 -8.11 -3.73
C TRP A 150 -16.02 -7.89 -5.23
N ILE A 151 -16.39 -8.85 -6.09
CA ILE A 151 -16.35 -8.66 -7.55
C ILE A 151 -17.34 -7.56 -7.97
N LYS A 152 -18.52 -7.49 -7.33
CA LYS A 152 -19.47 -6.41 -7.60
C LYS A 152 -18.93 -5.05 -7.18
N GLN A 153 -18.27 -4.94 -6.02
CA GLN A 153 -17.62 -3.69 -5.59
C GLN A 153 -16.55 -3.24 -6.61
N ALA A 154 -15.74 -4.19 -7.12
CA ALA A 154 -14.74 -3.89 -8.14
C ALA A 154 -15.35 -3.46 -9.48
N LEU A 155 -16.52 -3.99 -9.86
CA LEU A 155 -17.29 -3.58 -11.05
C LEU A 155 -17.82 -2.15 -10.92
N GLU A 156 -18.33 -1.80 -9.75
CA GLU A 156 -18.96 -0.50 -9.46
C GLU A 156 -17.92 0.60 -9.18
N ASN A 157 -16.65 0.22 -9.06
CA ASN A 157 -15.55 1.16 -8.90
C ASN A 157 -15.27 1.90 -10.22
N ASN A 158 -14.82 3.15 -10.14
CA ASN A 158 -14.51 3.97 -11.32
C ASN A 158 -13.21 3.59 -12.05
N ASP A 159 -12.60 2.44 -11.74
CA ASP A 159 -11.44 1.90 -12.43
C ASP A 159 -11.89 1.06 -13.64
N GLU A 160 -11.80 1.64 -14.83
CA GLU A 160 -12.26 1.01 -16.07
C GLU A 160 -11.55 -0.32 -16.37
N TYR A 161 -10.25 -0.39 -16.10
CA TYR A 161 -9.46 -1.61 -16.34
C TYR A 161 -9.84 -2.74 -15.38
N ILE A 162 -9.94 -2.44 -14.10
CA ILE A 162 -10.37 -3.42 -13.08
C ILE A 162 -11.83 -3.82 -13.29
N GLY A 163 -12.70 -2.85 -13.65
CA GLY A 163 -14.09 -3.11 -13.98
C GLY A 163 -14.24 -4.12 -15.13
N ALA A 164 -13.45 -4.01 -16.18
CA ALA A 164 -13.48 -4.97 -17.30
C ALA A 164 -13.04 -6.39 -16.85
N LEU A 165 -11.98 -6.49 -16.02
CA LEU A 165 -11.54 -7.77 -15.45
C LEU A 165 -12.59 -8.38 -14.51
N ALA A 166 -13.23 -7.55 -13.69
CA ALA A 166 -14.27 -7.98 -12.77
C ALA A 166 -15.52 -8.46 -13.54
N GLN A 167 -15.89 -7.78 -14.64
CA GLN A 167 -16.99 -8.22 -15.51
C GLN A 167 -16.74 -9.60 -16.11
N GLN A 168 -15.52 -9.86 -16.58
CA GLN A 168 -15.18 -11.18 -17.08
C GLN A 168 -15.35 -12.27 -16.01
N VAL A 169 -14.86 -12.03 -14.78
CA VAL A 169 -15.04 -12.98 -13.67
C VAL A 169 -16.51 -13.14 -13.31
N TRP A 170 -17.28 -12.06 -13.31
CA TRP A 170 -18.72 -12.07 -13.04
C TRP A 170 -19.47 -13.00 -14.01
N ASP A 171 -19.17 -12.91 -15.28
CA ASP A 171 -19.79 -13.70 -16.33
C ASP A 171 -19.32 -15.16 -16.31
N ASP A 172 -18.03 -15.41 -16.19
CA ASP A 172 -17.42 -16.74 -16.16
C ASP A 172 -17.97 -17.59 -15.00
N TYR A 173 -18.17 -17.00 -13.84
CA TYR A 173 -18.68 -17.68 -12.65
C TYR A 173 -20.20 -17.50 -12.46
N LYS A 174 -20.89 -16.83 -13.38
CA LYS A 174 -22.35 -16.56 -13.35
C LYS A 174 -22.80 -15.94 -12.02
N LEU A 175 -22.02 -15.01 -11.48
CA LEU A 175 -22.26 -14.43 -10.16
C LEU A 175 -23.59 -13.65 -10.06
N GLY A 176 -24.18 -13.24 -11.17
CA GLY A 176 -25.50 -12.61 -11.22
C GLY A 176 -26.68 -13.54 -10.96
N THR A 177 -26.45 -14.87 -10.95
CA THR A 177 -27.54 -15.87 -10.83
C THR A 177 -27.69 -16.45 -9.42
N TYR A 178 -26.89 -16.01 -8.46
CA TYR A 178 -26.89 -16.45 -7.05
C TYR A 178 -27.48 -15.42 -6.12
#